data_736a9712eef7e876a8bc5e67fcc3dbf1
#
_entry.id   736a9712eef7e876a8bc5e67fcc3dbf1
#
_cell.length_a   1.000
_cell.length_b   1.000
_cell.length_c   1.000
_cell.angle_alpha   90.00
_cell.angle_beta   90.00
_cell.angle_gamma   90.00
#
_symmetry.space_group_name_H-M   'P 1'
#
loop_
_entity.id
_entity.type
_entity.pdbx_description
1 polymer ?
#
loop_
_entity_poly.entity_id
_entity_poly.type
_entity_poly.pdbx_seq_one_letter_code
_entity_poly.pdbx_strand_id
1 'polypeptide(L)'
;MPESEIFDRFAQIVAHSLRIEAAQVTPEIELTDLGAESLDLIEISMETESQFHIFLPDKSILETAVEVFGSGILEKEGYLTDEGKRLLLRRLPDADAQDFEGAVSVKDLQRYFLKVNTWVRMIQGLVRYTPAKCADCASPMAASMGFRMKCTHCGAEITLRSGEELNREWVREYYDHEYLPHAGAAVSA
;
A
#
# COMPACT_ATOMS: atom_id res chain seq x y z
N MET A 1 -3.79 13.78 -8.31
CA MET A 1 -4.95 13.88 -7.39
C MET A 1 -4.40 14.30 -6.03
N PRO A 2 -4.94 15.34 -5.38
CA PRO A 2 -4.57 15.74 -4.02
C PRO A 2 -4.93 14.66 -3.00
N GLU A 3 -4.23 14.61 -1.87
CA GLU A 3 -4.47 13.62 -0.81
C GLU A 3 -5.87 13.76 -0.21
N SER A 4 -6.34 15.01 0.00
CA SER A 4 -7.70 15.27 0.48
C SER A 4 -8.79 14.69 -0.44
N GLU A 5 -8.63 14.80 -1.76
CA GLU A 5 -9.58 14.24 -2.72
C GLU A 5 -9.57 12.69 -2.68
N ILE A 6 -8.38 12.09 -2.49
CA ILE A 6 -8.26 10.64 -2.34
C ILE A 6 -8.96 10.20 -1.06
N PHE A 7 -8.70 10.90 0.05
CA PHE A 7 -9.34 10.62 1.33
C PHE A 7 -10.87 10.69 1.23
N ASP A 8 -11.41 11.79 0.69
CA ASP A 8 -12.86 11.99 0.58
C ASP A 8 -13.52 10.87 -0.24
N ARG A 9 -12.91 10.47 -1.35
CA ARG A 9 -13.42 9.37 -2.19
C ARG A 9 -13.30 8.02 -1.49
N PHE A 10 -12.18 7.74 -0.83
CA PHE A 10 -12.00 6.50 -0.08
C PHE A 10 -12.96 6.42 1.10
N ALA A 11 -13.17 7.52 1.83
CA ALA A 11 -14.16 7.60 2.91
C ALA A 11 -15.59 7.29 2.43
N GLN A 12 -15.96 7.73 1.22
CA GLN A 12 -17.25 7.38 0.60
C GLN A 12 -17.34 5.88 0.28
N ILE A 13 -16.28 5.27 -0.22
CA ILE A 13 -16.22 3.82 -0.47
C ILE A 13 -16.46 3.04 0.83
N VAL A 14 -15.69 3.37 1.88
CA VAL A 14 -15.80 2.73 3.19
C VAL A 14 -17.21 2.91 3.77
N ALA A 15 -17.73 4.14 3.74
CA ALA A 15 -19.06 4.46 4.25
C ALA A 15 -20.16 3.66 3.52
N HIS A 16 -20.04 3.50 2.20
CA HIS A 16 -20.97 2.72 1.40
C HIS A 16 -20.93 1.24 1.75
N SER A 17 -19.75 0.63 1.76
CA SER A 17 -19.57 -0.81 2.08
C SER A 17 -20.04 -1.14 3.49
N LEU A 18 -19.70 -0.31 4.49
CA LEU A 18 -20.06 -0.54 5.89
C LEU A 18 -21.43 0.00 6.28
N ARG A 19 -22.12 0.73 5.38
CA ARG A 19 -23.43 1.35 5.62
C ARG A 19 -23.42 2.33 6.80
N ILE A 20 -22.36 3.13 6.90
CA ILE A 20 -22.16 4.15 7.93
C ILE A 20 -22.12 5.55 7.31
N GLU A 21 -22.09 6.58 8.12
CA GLU A 21 -21.91 7.95 7.65
C GLU A 21 -20.43 8.22 7.33
N ALA A 22 -20.13 8.86 6.20
CA ALA A 22 -18.76 9.17 5.79
C ALA A 22 -18.00 10.02 6.83
N ALA A 23 -18.70 10.82 7.63
CA ALA A 23 -18.12 11.61 8.73
C ALA A 23 -17.53 10.75 9.87
N GLN A 24 -17.85 9.45 9.94
CA GLN A 24 -17.27 8.53 10.91
C GLN A 24 -15.90 8.02 10.46
N VAL A 25 -15.58 8.14 9.17
CA VAL A 25 -14.31 7.71 8.61
C VAL A 25 -13.29 8.82 8.79
N THR A 26 -12.35 8.61 9.71
CA THR A 26 -11.24 9.56 9.97
C THR A 26 -9.90 8.94 9.56
N PRO A 27 -8.85 9.75 9.31
CA PRO A 27 -7.56 9.24 8.86
C PRO A 27 -6.92 8.22 9.80
N GLU A 28 -7.11 8.39 11.12
CA GLU A 28 -6.46 7.59 12.17
C GLU A 28 -7.22 6.31 12.52
N ILE A 29 -8.50 6.21 12.11
CA ILE A 29 -9.34 5.07 12.49
C ILE A 29 -8.93 3.80 11.74
N GLU A 30 -9.06 2.68 12.42
CA GLU A 30 -8.90 1.37 11.79
C GLU A 30 -10.26 0.94 11.17
N LEU A 31 -10.22 0.32 9.99
CA LEU A 31 -11.44 -0.15 9.32
C LEU A 31 -12.21 -1.16 10.20
N THR A 32 -11.49 -1.94 11.01
CA THR A 32 -12.09 -2.87 11.98
C THR A 32 -12.83 -2.17 13.12
N ASP A 33 -12.39 -0.97 13.52
CA ASP A 33 -13.10 -0.16 14.54
C ASP A 33 -14.42 0.42 13.99
N LEU A 34 -14.52 0.53 12.67
CA LEU A 34 -15.77 0.88 11.97
C LEU A 34 -16.69 -0.33 11.76
N GLY A 35 -16.25 -1.52 12.18
CA GLY A 35 -17.01 -2.76 12.05
C GLY A 35 -16.73 -3.56 10.79
N ALA A 36 -15.66 -3.23 10.04
CA ALA A 36 -15.28 -3.98 8.85
C ALA A 36 -14.85 -5.41 9.20
N GLU A 37 -15.47 -6.38 8.55
CA GLU A 37 -15.09 -7.80 8.58
C GLU A 37 -14.28 -8.15 7.32
N SER A 38 -13.78 -9.39 7.26
CA SER A 38 -12.92 -9.82 6.13
C SER A 38 -13.59 -9.66 4.76
N LEU A 39 -14.90 -9.88 4.65
CA LEU A 39 -15.63 -9.70 3.40
C LEU A 39 -15.78 -8.23 3.02
N ASP A 40 -15.99 -7.36 4.01
CA ASP A 40 -16.06 -5.92 3.78
C ASP A 40 -14.72 -5.36 3.28
N LEU A 41 -13.60 -5.86 3.82
CA LEU A 41 -12.26 -5.48 3.36
C LEU A 41 -12.02 -5.87 1.88
N ILE A 42 -12.53 -7.02 1.46
CA ILE A 42 -12.48 -7.44 0.05
C ILE A 42 -13.33 -6.50 -0.82
N GLU A 43 -14.56 -6.18 -0.40
CA GLU A 43 -15.45 -5.26 -1.12
C GLU A 43 -14.83 -3.87 -1.22
N ILE A 44 -14.31 -3.32 -0.11
CA ILE A 44 -13.60 -2.03 -0.08
C ILE A 44 -12.40 -2.04 -1.02
N SER A 45 -11.62 -3.14 -1.06
CA SER A 45 -10.49 -3.28 -1.97
C SER A 45 -10.93 -3.22 -3.42
N MET A 46 -11.91 -4.03 -3.81
CA MET A 46 -12.43 -4.11 -5.19
C MET A 46 -13.03 -2.77 -5.65
N GLU A 47 -13.80 -2.11 -4.78
CA GLU A 47 -14.39 -0.81 -5.10
C GLU A 47 -13.32 0.28 -5.21
N THR A 48 -12.30 0.23 -4.35
CA THR A 48 -11.14 1.14 -4.42
C THR A 48 -10.39 0.98 -5.75
N GLU A 49 -10.10 -0.25 -6.16
CA GLU A 49 -9.46 -0.54 -7.45
C GLU A 49 -10.29 -0.01 -8.62
N SER A 50 -11.60 -0.24 -8.58
CA SER A 50 -12.56 0.22 -9.59
C SER A 50 -12.61 1.74 -9.68
N GLN A 51 -12.75 2.44 -8.55
CA GLN A 51 -12.95 3.89 -8.50
C GLN A 51 -11.67 4.68 -8.84
N PHE A 52 -10.51 4.17 -8.44
CA PHE A 52 -9.24 4.85 -8.67
C PHE A 52 -8.49 4.33 -9.90
N HIS A 53 -8.98 3.26 -10.54
CA HIS A 53 -8.32 2.57 -11.65
C HIS A 53 -6.87 2.17 -11.30
N ILE A 54 -6.70 1.52 -10.15
CA ILE A 54 -5.43 1.04 -9.63
C ILE A 54 -5.52 -0.44 -9.34
N PHE A 55 -4.39 -1.06 -9.00
CA PHE A 55 -4.32 -2.45 -8.55
C PHE A 55 -3.57 -2.50 -7.24
N LEU A 56 -4.30 -2.79 -6.19
CA LEU A 56 -3.75 -2.95 -4.85
C LEU A 56 -2.81 -4.16 -4.79
N PRO A 57 -1.83 -4.17 -3.89
CA PRO A 57 -1.00 -5.35 -3.70
C PRO A 57 -1.80 -6.45 -2.98
N ASP A 58 -1.68 -7.69 -3.47
CA ASP A 58 -2.27 -8.87 -2.83
C ASP A 58 -1.53 -9.27 -1.54
N LYS A 59 -0.24 -8.91 -1.46
CA LYS A 59 0.64 -9.21 -0.33
C LYS A 59 0.96 -7.97 0.46
N SER A 60 1.09 -8.14 1.76
CA SER A 60 1.65 -7.09 2.62
C SER A 60 3.10 -6.76 2.21
N ILE A 61 3.55 -5.57 2.57
CA ILE A 61 4.95 -5.17 2.34
C ILE A 61 5.94 -6.10 3.04
N LEU A 62 5.57 -6.64 4.20
CA LEU A 62 6.42 -7.58 4.95
C LEU A 62 6.55 -8.91 4.21
N GLU A 63 5.44 -9.46 3.68
CA GLU A 63 5.49 -10.69 2.87
C GLU A 63 6.33 -10.51 1.61
N THR A 64 6.14 -9.38 0.90
CA THR A 64 6.96 -9.03 -0.27
C THR A 64 8.44 -8.89 0.11
N ALA A 65 8.73 -8.30 1.27
CA ALA A 65 10.10 -8.12 1.73
C ALA A 65 10.76 -9.47 2.12
N VAL A 66 10.04 -10.39 2.73
CA VAL A 66 10.53 -11.73 3.03
C VAL A 66 10.95 -12.48 1.75
N GLU A 67 10.24 -12.28 0.64
CA GLU A 67 10.63 -12.87 -0.65
C GLU A 67 11.98 -12.33 -1.19
N VAL A 68 12.32 -11.08 -0.90
CA VAL A 68 13.56 -10.43 -1.36
C VAL A 68 14.72 -10.70 -0.41
N PHE A 69 14.49 -10.59 0.89
CA PHE A 69 15.52 -10.74 1.92
C PHE A 69 15.83 -12.20 2.26
N GLY A 70 14.84 -13.07 2.12
CA GLY A 70 14.87 -14.44 2.63
C GLY A 70 14.25 -14.55 4.04
N SER A 71 13.91 -15.76 4.41
CA SER A 71 13.29 -16.05 5.72
C SER A 71 14.26 -15.78 6.90
N GLY A 72 13.71 -15.29 8.02
CA GLY A 72 14.44 -15.11 9.27
C GLY A 72 15.23 -13.80 9.39
N ILE A 73 15.29 -12.97 8.33
CA ILE A 73 15.98 -11.66 8.37
C ILE A 73 15.06 -10.59 8.95
N LEU A 74 13.81 -10.52 8.51
CA LEU A 74 12.85 -9.49 8.89
C LEU A 74 11.95 -9.93 10.06
N GLU A 75 11.69 -11.22 10.15
CA GLU A 75 10.92 -11.81 11.24
C GLU A 75 11.54 -13.13 11.69
N LYS A 76 11.36 -13.45 12.96
CA LYS A 76 11.75 -14.73 13.54
C LYS A 76 10.73 -15.15 14.60
N GLU A 77 10.22 -16.38 14.48
CA GLU A 77 9.26 -16.97 15.44
C GLU A 77 7.99 -16.10 15.65
N GLY A 78 7.55 -15.37 14.60
CA GLY A 78 6.38 -14.50 14.65
C GLY A 78 6.63 -13.10 15.22
N TYR A 79 7.89 -12.73 15.47
CA TYR A 79 8.29 -11.41 15.94
C TYR A 79 9.21 -10.72 14.94
N LEU A 80 9.09 -9.40 14.84
CA LEU A 80 9.99 -8.60 14.03
C LEU A 80 11.41 -8.61 14.60
N THR A 81 12.37 -8.75 13.70
CA THR A 81 13.77 -8.42 13.98
C THR A 81 13.97 -6.89 13.97
N ASP A 82 15.14 -6.41 14.40
CA ASP A 82 15.48 -4.99 14.31
C ASP A 82 15.46 -4.50 12.84
N GLU A 83 15.82 -5.37 11.88
CA GLU A 83 15.73 -5.05 10.46
C GLU A 83 14.27 -4.95 9.99
N GLY A 84 13.42 -5.88 10.42
CA GLY A 84 12.00 -5.84 10.12
C GLY A 84 11.33 -4.56 10.66
N LYS A 85 11.72 -4.12 11.85
CA LYS A 85 11.26 -2.86 12.45
C LYS A 85 11.72 -1.65 11.63
N ARG A 86 13.02 -1.60 11.25
CA ARG A 86 13.54 -0.50 10.41
C ARG A 86 12.82 -0.39 9.08
N LEU A 87 12.64 -1.50 8.38
CA LEU A 87 11.91 -1.56 7.11
C LEU A 87 10.49 -1.02 7.26
N LEU A 88 9.75 -1.47 8.29
CA LEU A 88 8.37 -1.06 8.49
C LEU A 88 8.25 0.41 8.92
N LEU A 89 9.10 0.90 9.81
CA LEU A 89 9.14 2.33 10.17
C LEU A 89 9.47 3.22 8.96
N ARG A 90 10.30 2.74 8.04
CA ARG A 90 10.60 3.44 6.78
C ARG A 90 9.40 3.48 5.84
N ARG A 91 8.59 2.41 5.84
CA ARG A 91 7.42 2.25 4.95
C ARG A 91 6.15 2.88 5.50
N LEU A 92 6.01 2.96 6.82
CA LEU A 92 4.84 3.44 7.54
C LEU A 92 5.19 4.71 8.32
N PRO A 93 5.28 5.88 7.66
CA PRO A 93 5.74 7.12 8.30
C PRO A 93 4.81 7.64 9.41
N ASP A 94 3.56 7.13 9.48
CA ASP A 94 2.59 7.45 10.54
C ASP A 94 2.63 6.45 11.71
N ALA A 95 3.50 5.45 11.65
CA ALA A 95 3.67 4.53 12.77
C ALA A 95 4.48 5.21 13.87
N ASP A 96 4.01 5.10 15.10
CA ASP A 96 4.78 5.58 16.25
C ASP A 96 5.99 4.67 16.48
N ALA A 97 7.19 5.25 16.53
CA ALA A 97 8.40 4.49 16.81
C ALA A 97 8.33 3.72 18.14
N GLN A 98 7.59 4.24 19.11
CA GLN A 98 7.37 3.58 20.41
C GLN A 98 6.64 2.25 20.27
N ASP A 99 5.75 2.13 19.30
CA ASP A 99 5.04 0.88 19.02
C ASP A 99 5.95 -0.24 18.47
N PHE A 100 7.17 0.13 18.05
CA PHE A 100 8.20 -0.80 17.58
C PHE A 100 9.30 -1.07 18.61
N GLU A 101 9.15 -0.58 19.85
CA GLU A 101 10.07 -0.92 20.94
C GLU A 101 9.80 -2.32 21.49
N GLY A 102 10.86 -2.97 22.01
CA GLY A 102 10.75 -4.33 22.55
C GLY A 102 10.39 -5.41 21.51
N ALA A 103 9.72 -6.46 21.93
CA ALA A 103 9.27 -7.56 21.07
C ALA A 103 7.96 -7.17 20.37
N VAL A 104 7.98 -7.03 19.05
CA VAL A 104 6.81 -6.68 18.25
C VAL A 104 6.33 -7.91 17.47
N SER A 105 5.12 -8.37 17.79
CA SER A 105 4.50 -9.48 17.06
C SER A 105 4.06 -9.04 15.66
N VAL A 106 4.31 -9.88 14.66
CA VAL A 106 3.81 -9.64 13.30
C VAL A 106 2.28 -9.54 13.26
N LYS A 107 1.57 -10.22 14.16
CA LYS A 107 0.10 -10.13 14.25
C LYS A 107 -0.37 -8.75 14.69
N ASP A 108 0.38 -8.08 15.56
CA ASP A 108 0.00 -6.76 16.08
C ASP A 108 0.18 -5.65 15.02
N LEU A 109 0.89 -5.97 13.93
CA LEU A 109 1.09 -5.03 12.81
C LEU A 109 -0.17 -4.85 11.95
N GLN A 110 -1.11 -5.76 12.02
CA GLN A 110 -2.32 -5.72 11.19
C GLN A 110 -3.05 -4.39 11.34
N ARG A 111 -3.08 -3.82 12.55
CA ARG A 111 -3.69 -2.51 12.84
C ARG A 111 -3.14 -1.37 11.96
N TYR A 112 -1.85 -1.36 11.64
CA TYR A 112 -1.26 -0.31 10.80
C TYR A 112 -1.70 -0.40 9.35
N PHE A 113 -1.90 -1.64 8.85
CA PHE A 113 -2.37 -1.87 7.49
C PHE A 113 -3.87 -1.63 7.33
N LEU A 114 -4.62 -1.60 8.43
CA LEU A 114 -6.06 -1.33 8.44
C LEU A 114 -6.41 0.14 8.71
N LYS A 115 -5.46 1.01 9.03
CA LYS A 115 -5.71 2.45 9.19
C LYS A 115 -6.10 3.09 7.87
N VAL A 116 -7.13 3.92 7.90
CA VAL A 116 -7.62 4.67 6.74
C VAL A 116 -6.49 5.45 6.06
N ASN A 117 -5.63 6.12 6.85
CA ASN A 117 -4.51 6.90 6.30
C ASN A 117 -3.49 6.02 5.54
N THR A 118 -3.26 4.80 5.98
CA THR A 118 -2.39 3.84 5.27
C THR A 118 -2.96 3.52 3.88
N TRP A 119 -4.27 3.31 3.78
CA TRP A 119 -4.95 3.10 2.50
C TRP A 119 -4.87 4.33 1.60
N VAL A 120 -5.14 5.51 2.14
CA VAL A 120 -5.06 6.78 1.38
C VAL A 120 -3.66 6.97 0.79
N ARG A 121 -2.61 6.74 1.57
CA ARG A 121 -1.21 6.82 1.09
C ARG A 121 -0.88 5.77 0.05
N MET A 122 -1.37 4.55 0.23
CA MET A 122 -1.21 3.47 -0.75
C MET A 122 -1.89 3.85 -2.06
N ILE A 123 -3.14 4.29 -2.03
CA ILE A 123 -3.89 4.77 -3.20
C ILE A 123 -3.13 5.93 -3.87
N GLN A 124 -2.67 6.91 -3.10
CA GLN A 124 -1.90 8.05 -3.60
C GLN A 124 -0.62 7.61 -4.33
N GLY A 125 0.08 6.62 -3.76
CA GLY A 125 1.26 6.02 -4.38
C GLY A 125 0.95 5.39 -5.74
N LEU A 126 -0.16 4.65 -5.84
CA LEU A 126 -0.56 3.92 -7.04
C LEU A 126 -1.14 4.84 -8.13
N VAL A 127 -1.97 5.82 -7.77
CA VAL A 127 -2.58 6.78 -8.71
C VAL A 127 -1.53 7.58 -9.49
N ARG A 128 -0.32 7.75 -8.96
CA ARG A 128 0.79 8.41 -9.69
C ARG A 128 1.17 7.68 -10.99
N TYR A 129 0.91 6.39 -11.07
CA TYR A 129 1.19 5.54 -12.23
C TYR A 129 -0.02 5.37 -13.14
N THR A 130 -1.13 6.05 -12.84
CA THR A 130 -2.38 6.02 -13.63
C THR A 130 -2.52 7.35 -14.38
N PRO A 131 -2.09 7.45 -15.64
CA PRO A 131 -2.10 8.72 -16.34
C PRO A 131 -3.52 9.13 -16.73
N ALA A 132 -3.89 10.35 -16.41
CA ALA A 132 -5.16 10.93 -16.84
C ALA A 132 -5.17 11.32 -18.33
N LYS A 133 -3.98 11.52 -18.92
CA LYS A 133 -3.81 11.96 -20.32
C LYS A 133 -2.83 11.06 -21.07
N CYS A 134 -3.12 10.86 -22.33
CA CYS A 134 -2.25 10.13 -23.27
C CYS A 134 -0.94 10.89 -23.50
N ALA A 135 0.19 10.19 -23.48
CA ALA A 135 1.49 10.77 -23.76
C ALA A 135 1.63 11.25 -25.21
N ASP A 136 0.95 10.58 -26.17
CA ASP A 136 1.10 10.87 -27.59
C ASP A 136 0.24 12.04 -28.07
N CYS A 137 -0.98 12.20 -27.53
CA CYS A 137 -1.94 13.17 -28.04
C CYS A 137 -2.62 14.04 -26.98
N ALA A 138 -2.23 13.88 -25.70
CA ALA A 138 -2.77 14.60 -24.56
C ALA A 138 -4.30 14.43 -24.32
N SER A 139 -4.97 13.55 -25.05
CA SER A 139 -6.38 13.24 -24.87
C SER A 139 -6.60 12.38 -23.63
N PRO A 140 -7.84 12.35 -23.06
CA PRO A 140 -8.12 11.55 -21.88
C PRO A 140 -7.82 10.07 -22.07
N MET A 141 -7.31 9.44 -21.00
CA MET A 141 -7.20 7.98 -20.90
C MET A 141 -8.44 7.43 -20.19
N ALA A 142 -8.93 6.29 -20.64
CA ALA A 142 -10.03 5.57 -20.03
C ALA A 142 -9.58 4.16 -19.64
N ALA A 143 -10.16 3.62 -18.56
CA ALA A 143 -9.94 2.23 -18.18
C ALA A 143 -10.37 1.28 -19.30
N SER A 144 -9.59 0.25 -19.52
CA SER A 144 -9.82 -0.82 -20.48
C SER A 144 -9.78 -2.17 -19.77
N MET A 145 -10.08 -3.25 -20.49
CA MET A 145 -10.07 -4.60 -19.90
C MET A 145 -8.68 -4.97 -19.35
N GLY A 146 -8.68 -5.56 -18.16
CA GLY A 146 -7.45 -5.92 -17.45
C GLY A 146 -6.71 -4.69 -16.94
N PHE A 147 -5.41 -4.85 -16.65
CA PHE A 147 -4.53 -3.81 -16.11
C PHE A 147 -4.14 -2.76 -17.19
N ARG A 148 -5.11 -2.21 -17.94
CA ARG A 148 -4.82 -1.32 -19.07
C ARG A 148 -5.67 -0.06 -19.03
N MET A 149 -5.07 1.01 -19.57
CA MET A 149 -5.79 2.22 -19.96
C MET A 149 -5.63 2.42 -21.48
N LYS A 150 -6.65 2.96 -22.09
CA LYS A 150 -6.70 3.23 -23.53
C LYS A 150 -7.01 4.70 -23.77
N CYS A 151 -6.28 5.31 -24.67
CA CYS A 151 -6.56 6.67 -25.11
C CYS A 151 -7.89 6.72 -25.88
N THR A 152 -8.77 7.64 -25.50
CA THR A 152 -10.09 7.81 -26.11
C THR A 152 -10.02 8.38 -27.51
N HIS A 153 -8.87 8.93 -27.95
CA HIS A 153 -8.69 9.56 -29.25
C HIS A 153 -7.81 8.72 -30.19
N CYS A 154 -6.53 8.47 -29.83
CA CYS A 154 -5.59 7.78 -30.73
C CYS A 154 -5.56 6.26 -30.56
N GLY A 155 -6.22 5.72 -29.53
CA GLY A 155 -6.26 4.29 -29.26
C GLY A 155 -4.99 3.72 -28.63
N ALA A 156 -3.98 4.53 -28.30
CA ALA A 156 -2.78 4.08 -27.60
C ALA A 156 -3.14 3.42 -26.26
N GLU A 157 -2.53 2.30 -25.97
CA GLU A 157 -2.77 1.53 -24.75
C GLU A 157 -1.52 1.51 -23.88
N ILE A 158 -1.74 1.58 -22.55
CA ILE A 158 -0.70 1.36 -21.56
C ILE A 158 -1.15 0.28 -20.56
N THR A 159 -0.19 -0.49 -20.07
CA THR A 159 -0.41 -1.40 -18.94
C THR A 159 -0.12 -0.65 -17.65
N LEU A 160 -1.06 -0.70 -16.70
CA LEU A 160 -0.88 -0.13 -15.37
C LEU A 160 0.07 -1.02 -14.56
N ARG A 161 0.82 -0.39 -13.69
CA ARG A 161 1.66 -1.10 -12.72
C ARG A 161 0.82 -1.54 -11.53
N SER A 162 1.00 -2.78 -11.09
CA SER A 162 0.33 -3.29 -9.90
C SER A 162 1.03 -2.83 -8.61
N GLY A 163 0.28 -2.78 -7.51
CA GLY A 163 0.85 -2.52 -6.19
C GLY A 163 1.90 -3.53 -5.78
N GLU A 164 1.76 -4.78 -6.22
CA GLU A 164 2.74 -5.84 -6.00
C GLU A 164 4.09 -5.55 -6.68
N GLU A 165 4.07 -5.09 -7.94
CA GLU A 165 5.29 -4.69 -8.66
C GLU A 165 5.98 -3.50 -7.97
N LEU A 166 5.20 -2.49 -7.56
CA LEU A 166 5.73 -1.31 -6.89
C LEU A 166 6.28 -1.62 -5.49
N ASN A 167 5.63 -2.50 -4.73
CA ASN A 167 6.14 -2.96 -3.45
C ASN A 167 7.47 -3.72 -3.63
N ARG A 168 7.54 -4.62 -4.61
CA ARG A 168 8.77 -5.40 -4.88
C ARG A 168 9.94 -4.50 -5.31
N GLU A 169 9.68 -3.49 -6.12
CA GLU A 169 10.68 -2.49 -6.52
C GLU A 169 11.18 -1.70 -5.30
N TRP A 170 10.28 -1.16 -4.49
CA TRP A 170 10.62 -0.42 -3.28
C TRP A 170 11.44 -1.28 -2.30
N VAL A 171 11.05 -2.54 -2.09
CA VAL A 171 11.78 -3.47 -1.22
C VAL A 171 13.18 -3.75 -1.74
N ARG A 172 13.36 -3.92 -3.06
CA ARG A 172 14.67 -4.11 -3.67
C ARG A 172 15.56 -2.88 -3.51
N GLU A 173 15.02 -1.68 -3.74
CA GLU A 173 15.74 -0.43 -3.50
C GLU A 173 16.19 -0.30 -2.05
N TYR A 174 15.31 -0.61 -1.10
CA TYR A 174 15.65 -0.64 0.32
C TYR A 174 16.75 -1.67 0.62
N TYR A 175 16.64 -2.88 0.08
CA TYR A 175 17.63 -3.95 0.25
C TYR A 175 19.01 -3.52 -0.26
N ASP A 176 19.08 -2.97 -1.46
CA ASP A 176 20.34 -2.61 -2.11
C ASP A 176 20.99 -1.37 -1.47
N HIS A 177 20.22 -0.40 -1.07
CA HIS A 177 20.74 0.90 -0.63
C HIS A 177 20.79 1.09 0.88
N GLU A 178 19.93 0.45 1.63
CA GLU A 178 19.85 0.62 3.08
C GLU A 178 20.30 -0.64 3.84
N TYR A 179 19.92 -1.85 3.41
CA TYR A 179 20.26 -3.07 4.14
C TYR A 179 21.68 -3.57 3.83
N LEU A 180 22.04 -3.83 2.58
CA LEU A 180 23.33 -4.41 2.19
C LEU A 180 24.54 -3.64 2.73
N PRO A 181 24.57 -2.29 2.66
CA PRO A 181 25.71 -1.53 3.19
C PRO A 181 25.91 -1.72 4.70
N HIS A 182 24.83 -1.94 5.46
CA HIS A 182 24.88 -2.10 6.91
C HIS A 182 25.13 -3.55 7.33
N ALA A 183 24.64 -4.53 6.58
CA ALA A 183 24.88 -5.94 6.81
C ALA A 183 26.36 -6.32 6.65
N GLY A 184 27.06 -5.71 5.70
CA GLY A 184 28.50 -5.90 5.49
C GLY A 184 29.36 -5.35 6.64
N ALA A 185 28.92 -4.33 7.34
CA ALA A 185 29.65 -3.75 8.46
C ALA A 185 29.56 -4.59 9.75
N ALA A 186 28.49 -5.36 9.93
CA ALA A 186 28.28 -6.21 11.11
C ALA A 186 29.11 -7.53 11.09
N VAL A 187 29.65 -7.92 9.94
CA VAL A 187 30.47 -9.15 9.79
C VAL A 187 31.96 -8.88 10.05
N SER A 188 32.34 -7.60 10.16
CA SER A 188 33.75 -7.17 10.31
C SER A 188 34.11 -6.71 11.73
N ALA A 189 33.23 -6.88 12.70
CA ALA A 189 33.43 -6.58 14.11
C ALA A 189 33.32 -7.85 14.97
#